data_15028703cb800f37d8fb111dc2ddbeb6
#
_entry.id   15028703cb800f37d8fb111dc2ddbeb6
#
_cell.length_a   1.000
_cell.length_b   1.000
_cell.length_c   1.000
_cell.angle_alpha   90.00
_cell.angle_beta   90.00
_cell.angle_gamma   90.00
#
_symmetry.space_group_name_H-M   'P 1'
#
loop_
_entity.id
_entity.type
_entity.pdbx_description
1 polymer ?
#
loop_
_entity_poly.entity_id
_entity_poly.type
_entity_poly.pdbx_seq_one_letter_code
_entity_poly.pdbx_strand_id
1 'polypeptide(L)'
;ITVESTTGFTSSGTLQINSEQFTYTGVTSTTFTGVTRAANSTTAATHSATTDTSRTVVSESWTERDSGRTSAGKYSFERFNFDGNDKLIVVDGVNAPTVFSTAMAATDVSSNTVTGASIVTAYREHMFYAGMPLTANSGPQELIFSQPFDEDAFSSGSGAGSIKVDDNIVGLKVFRESLFIFCENRIFKLTGSSLSDFAVQPVTRDIGCINGKTIQEFAGDLLFLGPDGLRTVSGTARIG
;
A
#
# COMPACT_ATOMS: atom_id res chain seq x y z
N ILE A 1 -39.45 -2.77 0.29
CA ILE A 1 -39.24 -1.36 0.67
C ILE A 1 -39.35 -0.52 -0.58
N THR A 2 -40.24 0.44 -0.62
CA THR A 2 -40.40 1.37 -1.76
C THR A 2 -39.61 2.65 -1.49
N VAL A 3 -38.89 3.13 -2.48
CA VAL A 3 -38.05 4.33 -2.44
C VAL A 3 -38.25 5.14 -3.73
N GLU A 4 -37.72 6.33 -3.80
CA GLU A 4 -37.82 7.18 -5.00
C GLU A 4 -36.99 6.61 -6.16
N SER A 5 -35.79 6.07 -5.87
CA SER A 5 -34.89 5.44 -6.85
C SER A 5 -34.00 4.40 -6.18
N THR A 6 -33.72 3.32 -6.88
CA THR A 6 -32.74 2.30 -6.53
C THR A 6 -31.48 2.38 -7.38
N THR A 7 -31.32 3.45 -8.16
CA THR A 7 -30.13 3.67 -8.99
C THR A 7 -28.87 3.68 -8.13
N GLY A 8 -27.86 2.88 -8.52
CA GLY A 8 -26.61 2.73 -7.77
C GLY A 8 -26.58 1.57 -6.77
N PHE A 9 -27.72 0.88 -6.58
CA PHE A 9 -27.75 -0.33 -5.76
C PHE A 9 -27.56 -1.60 -6.61
N THR A 10 -26.86 -2.57 -6.05
CA THR A 10 -26.69 -3.91 -6.63
C THR A 10 -28.00 -4.70 -6.62
N SER A 11 -28.07 -5.80 -7.38
CA SER A 11 -29.27 -6.64 -7.42
C SER A 11 -29.64 -7.30 -6.07
N SER A 12 -28.68 -7.39 -5.14
CA SER A 12 -28.87 -7.86 -3.77
C SER A 12 -27.88 -7.18 -2.86
N GLY A 13 -28.15 -7.10 -1.56
CA GLY A 13 -27.23 -6.47 -0.62
C GLY A 13 -27.86 -6.13 0.73
N THR A 14 -27.22 -5.22 1.44
CA THR A 14 -27.70 -4.69 2.72
C THR A 14 -27.96 -3.19 2.56
N LEU A 15 -29.03 -2.70 3.17
CA LEU A 15 -29.33 -1.28 3.30
C LEU A 15 -29.61 -0.94 4.77
N GLN A 16 -29.40 0.28 5.15
CA GLN A 16 -29.69 0.77 6.50
C GLN A 16 -30.68 1.93 6.46
N ILE A 17 -31.67 1.87 7.35
CA ILE A 17 -32.60 2.97 7.58
C ILE A 17 -32.55 3.27 9.08
N ASN A 18 -32.06 4.45 9.43
CA ASN A 18 -31.76 4.83 10.83
C ASN A 18 -30.73 3.83 11.43
N SER A 19 -31.11 3.14 12.51
CA SER A 19 -30.26 2.13 13.18
C SER A 19 -30.57 0.68 12.79
N GLU A 20 -31.56 0.46 11.92
CA GLU A 20 -31.93 -0.89 11.47
C GLU A 20 -31.30 -1.22 10.11
N GLN A 21 -30.70 -2.41 10.02
CA GLN A 21 -30.20 -2.96 8.76
C GLN A 21 -31.20 -3.96 8.17
N PHE A 22 -31.26 -3.97 6.85
CA PHE A 22 -32.11 -4.82 6.05
C PHE A 22 -31.26 -5.50 4.98
N THR A 23 -31.42 -6.79 4.77
CA THR A 23 -30.92 -7.43 3.55
C THR A 23 -32.02 -7.47 2.51
N TYR A 24 -31.64 -7.44 1.23
CA TYR A 24 -32.57 -7.58 0.10
C TYR A 24 -31.96 -8.50 -0.97
N THR A 25 -32.82 -9.16 -1.74
CA THR A 25 -32.41 -10.12 -2.77
C THR A 25 -32.80 -9.69 -4.18
N GLY A 26 -33.45 -8.55 -4.35
CA GLY A 26 -33.81 -8.00 -5.65
C GLY A 26 -34.12 -6.53 -5.59
N VAL A 27 -34.00 -5.86 -6.75
CA VAL A 27 -34.37 -4.45 -6.93
C VAL A 27 -35.16 -4.25 -8.21
N THR A 28 -36.09 -3.30 -8.16
CA THR A 28 -36.70 -2.68 -9.34
C THR A 28 -36.25 -1.23 -9.39
N SER A 29 -36.74 -0.41 -10.31
CA SER A 29 -36.35 1.01 -10.38
C SER A 29 -36.65 1.81 -9.09
N THR A 30 -37.61 1.35 -8.28
CA THR A 30 -38.09 2.06 -7.09
C THR A 30 -38.35 1.15 -5.89
N THR A 31 -38.00 -0.14 -5.94
CA THR A 31 -38.35 -1.06 -4.85
C THR A 31 -37.24 -2.07 -4.58
N PHE A 32 -36.93 -2.28 -3.30
CA PHE A 32 -36.16 -3.41 -2.83
C PHE A 32 -37.11 -4.57 -2.51
N THR A 33 -36.81 -5.76 -3.05
CA THR A 33 -37.62 -6.98 -2.91
C THR A 33 -36.85 -8.05 -2.16
N GLY A 34 -37.57 -9.06 -1.61
CA GLY A 34 -36.96 -10.11 -0.80
C GLY A 34 -36.27 -9.56 0.46
N VAL A 35 -36.91 -8.60 1.12
CA VAL A 35 -36.30 -7.86 2.24
C VAL A 35 -36.44 -8.64 3.53
N THR A 36 -35.31 -8.81 4.26
CA THR A 36 -35.26 -9.32 5.63
C THR A 36 -34.88 -8.19 6.56
N ARG A 37 -35.67 -8.00 7.61
CA ARG A 37 -35.47 -6.95 8.62
C ARG A 37 -34.51 -7.39 9.75
N ALA A 38 -34.05 -6.41 10.52
CA ALA A 38 -33.19 -6.65 11.67
C ALA A 38 -31.93 -7.46 11.33
N ALA A 39 -31.38 -7.26 10.14
CA ALA A 39 -30.16 -7.93 9.69
C ALA A 39 -28.95 -7.49 10.54
N ASN A 40 -27.89 -8.33 10.53
CA ASN A 40 -26.61 -8.03 11.19
C ASN A 40 -26.75 -7.64 12.67
N SER A 41 -27.64 -8.32 13.41
CA SER A 41 -27.89 -8.08 14.85
C SER A 41 -28.44 -6.71 15.18
N THR A 42 -29.08 -6.02 14.25
CA THR A 42 -29.83 -4.80 14.53
C THR A 42 -31.24 -5.12 15.02
N THR A 43 -31.94 -4.14 15.58
CA THR A 43 -33.30 -4.31 16.11
C THR A 43 -34.33 -3.71 15.14
N ALA A 44 -35.40 -4.46 14.86
CA ALA A 44 -36.48 -3.96 14.03
C ALA A 44 -37.16 -2.74 14.68
N ALA A 45 -37.32 -1.67 13.91
CA ALA A 45 -37.94 -0.44 14.35
C ALA A 45 -39.03 0.03 13.35
N THR A 46 -39.93 0.91 13.79
CA THR A 46 -40.89 1.53 12.89
C THR A 46 -40.25 2.64 12.09
N HIS A 47 -40.42 2.59 10.77
CA HIS A 47 -39.94 3.63 9.85
C HIS A 47 -41.15 4.27 9.16
N SER A 48 -41.36 5.56 9.40
CA SER A 48 -42.41 6.32 8.73
C SER A 48 -41.93 6.72 7.32
N ALA A 49 -42.82 6.57 6.34
CA ALA A 49 -42.59 7.20 5.05
C ALA A 49 -42.61 8.73 5.24
N THR A 50 -41.51 9.38 4.88
CA THR A 50 -41.43 10.85 4.92
C THR A 50 -41.23 11.36 3.51
N THR A 51 -41.78 12.53 3.22
CA THR A 51 -41.47 13.28 1.99
C THR A 51 -40.10 13.98 2.04
N ASP A 52 -39.33 13.69 3.07
CA ASP A 52 -38.01 14.26 3.25
C ASP A 52 -37.02 13.55 2.32
N THR A 53 -36.58 14.25 1.28
CA THR A 53 -35.59 13.81 0.28
C THR A 53 -34.17 13.74 0.82
N SER A 54 -33.96 14.08 2.09
CA SER A 54 -32.60 14.12 2.71
C SER A 54 -32.15 12.81 3.30
N ARG A 55 -32.93 11.73 3.26
CA ARG A 55 -32.50 10.42 3.75
C ARG A 55 -31.67 9.69 2.73
N THR A 56 -30.39 9.67 2.98
CA THR A 56 -29.45 8.84 2.20
C THR A 56 -29.62 7.38 2.62
N VAL A 57 -30.08 6.54 1.72
CA VAL A 57 -30.00 5.09 1.86
C VAL A 57 -28.58 4.69 1.43
N VAL A 58 -27.78 4.21 2.37
CA VAL A 58 -26.42 3.80 2.09
C VAL A 58 -26.43 2.31 1.76
N SER A 59 -26.00 1.97 0.56
CA SER A 59 -25.64 0.58 0.20
C SER A 59 -24.22 0.34 0.66
N GLU A 60 -24.03 -0.51 1.65
CA GLU A 60 -22.71 -1.02 2.02
C GLU A 60 -22.41 -2.28 1.19
N SER A 61 -22.24 -2.12 -0.10
CA SER A 61 -21.68 -3.21 -0.93
C SER A 61 -20.20 -3.00 -1.07
N TRP A 62 -19.41 -3.84 -0.41
CA TRP A 62 -17.98 -3.97 -0.68
C TRP A 62 -17.81 -4.65 -2.03
N THR A 63 -17.06 -4.05 -2.93
CA THR A 63 -16.64 -4.69 -4.16
C THR A 63 -15.23 -5.22 -3.98
N GLU A 64 -15.06 -6.53 -4.04
CA GLU A 64 -13.75 -7.16 -4.05
C GLU A 64 -13.01 -6.72 -5.32
N ARG A 65 -11.79 -6.22 -5.14
CA ARG A 65 -10.95 -5.73 -6.23
C ARG A 65 -9.76 -6.63 -6.52
N ASP A 66 -9.40 -7.47 -5.57
CA ASP A 66 -8.32 -8.42 -5.65
C ASP A 66 -8.64 -9.62 -4.75
N SER A 67 -8.31 -10.84 -5.20
CA SER A 67 -8.63 -12.08 -4.49
C SER A 67 -7.55 -13.13 -4.70
N GLY A 68 -7.67 -14.25 -3.98
CA GLY A 68 -6.74 -15.38 -4.12
C GLY A 68 -5.37 -15.16 -3.44
N ARG A 69 -5.23 -14.12 -2.62
CA ARG A 69 -4.01 -13.84 -1.89
C ARG A 69 -3.74 -14.84 -0.77
N THR A 70 -2.48 -15.26 -0.64
CA THR A 70 -2.04 -16.00 0.54
C THR A 70 -2.12 -15.08 1.74
N SER A 71 -2.80 -15.51 2.80
CA SER A 71 -2.95 -14.75 4.04
C SER A 71 -1.64 -14.70 4.83
N ALA A 72 -1.58 -13.83 5.83
CA ALA A 72 -0.50 -13.57 6.79
C ALA A 72 0.48 -12.44 6.42
N GLY A 73 0.30 -11.76 5.32
CA GLY A 73 1.07 -10.56 4.96
C GLY A 73 0.72 -9.32 5.80
N LYS A 74 1.65 -8.36 5.82
CA LYS A 74 1.41 -7.02 6.37
C LYS A 74 1.54 -6.01 5.26
N TYR A 75 0.44 -5.37 4.90
CA TYR A 75 0.39 -4.45 3.78
C TYR A 75 1.23 -3.19 3.99
N SER A 76 1.99 -2.85 2.96
CA SER A 76 2.60 -1.56 2.72
C SER A 76 2.23 -1.10 1.32
N PHE A 77 2.13 0.20 1.11
CA PHE A 77 1.68 0.74 -0.16
C PHE A 77 2.38 2.06 -0.48
N GLU A 78 2.48 2.35 -1.77
CA GLU A 78 3.02 3.58 -2.31
C GLU A 78 2.11 4.10 -3.42
N ARG A 79 1.79 5.40 -3.39
CA ARG A 79 1.13 6.08 -4.51
C ARG A 79 2.19 6.67 -5.43
N PHE A 80 2.04 6.45 -6.72
CA PHE A 80 2.99 6.94 -7.71
C PHE A 80 2.30 7.34 -9.02
N ASN A 81 3.03 8.08 -9.86
CA ASN A 81 2.56 8.51 -11.18
C ASN A 81 3.77 8.59 -12.10
N PHE A 82 4.04 7.53 -12.86
CA PHE A 82 5.17 7.47 -13.78
C PHE A 82 4.81 7.86 -15.21
N ASP A 83 3.56 7.65 -15.61
CA ASP A 83 3.07 7.80 -16.99
C ASP A 83 1.93 8.82 -17.13
N GLY A 84 1.75 9.69 -16.14
CA GLY A 84 0.64 10.63 -16.08
C GLY A 84 -0.64 10.06 -15.47
N ASN A 85 -0.65 8.78 -15.09
CA ASN A 85 -1.76 8.12 -14.40
C ASN A 85 -1.39 7.80 -12.97
N ASP A 86 -2.21 8.25 -12.03
CA ASP A 86 -2.05 7.89 -10.62
C ASP A 86 -2.31 6.40 -10.43
N LYS A 87 -1.40 5.72 -9.78
CA LYS A 87 -1.48 4.30 -9.41
C LYS A 87 -1.15 4.11 -7.93
N LEU A 88 -1.63 3.01 -7.37
CA LEU A 88 -1.26 2.56 -6.03
C LEU A 88 -0.62 1.18 -6.16
N ILE A 89 0.59 1.03 -5.69
CA ILE A 89 1.21 -0.28 -5.55
C ILE A 89 1.14 -0.76 -4.11
N VAL A 90 0.88 -2.04 -3.94
CA VAL A 90 0.70 -2.70 -2.64
C VAL A 90 1.61 -3.91 -2.56
N VAL A 91 2.31 -4.06 -1.44
CA VAL A 91 3.15 -5.22 -1.10
C VAL A 91 2.76 -5.74 0.29
N ASP A 92 2.93 -7.03 0.53
CA ASP A 92 2.50 -7.65 1.79
C ASP A 92 3.55 -8.59 2.44
N GLY A 93 4.69 -8.78 1.79
CA GLY A 93 5.76 -9.66 2.27
C GLY A 93 5.56 -11.15 1.93
N VAL A 94 4.51 -11.50 1.19
CA VAL A 94 4.17 -12.90 0.87
C VAL A 94 3.87 -13.08 -0.62
N ASN A 95 2.98 -12.25 -1.16
CA ASN A 95 2.49 -12.35 -2.53
C ASN A 95 3.30 -11.48 -3.49
N ALA A 96 3.03 -11.59 -4.79
CA ALA A 96 3.52 -10.64 -5.77
C ALA A 96 2.97 -9.23 -5.46
N PRO A 97 3.74 -8.16 -5.67
CA PRO A 97 3.22 -6.81 -5.58
C PRO A 97 2.02 -6.60 -6.51
N THR A 98 1.02 -5.84 -6.08
CA THR A 98 -0.17 -5.56 -6.88
C THR A 98 -0.28 -4.07 -7.16
N VAL A 99 -0.51 -3.72 -8.40
CA VAL A 99 -0.75 -2.35 -8.86
C VAL A 99 -2.24 -2.15 -9.07
N PHE A 100 -2.80 -1.12 -8.46
CA PHE A 100 -4.16 -0.66 -8.66
C PHE A 100 -4.16 0.60 -9.53
N SER A 101 -4.91 0.57 -10.62
CA SER A 101 -5.15 1.75 -11.47
C SER A 101 -6.15 2.71 -10.82
N THR A 102 -6.36 3.88 -11.43
CA THR A 102 -7.42 4.84 -11.03
C THR A 102 -8.83 4.24 -11.14
N ALA A 103 -9.03 3.25 -12.02
CA ALA A 103 -10.28 2.50 -12.13
C ALA A 103 -10.40 1.37 -11.08
N MET A 104 -9.44 1.28 -10.15
CA MET A 104 -9.34 0.22 -9.15
C MET A 104 -9.24 -1.20 -9.75
N ALA A 105 -8.69 -1.30 -10.96
CA ALA A 105 -8.30 -2.59 -11.54
C ALA A 105 -6.97 -3.02 -10.94
N ALA A 106 -6.92 -4.24 -10.41
CA ALA A 106 -5.73 -4.85 -9.82
C ALA A 106 -4.94 -5.63 -10.89
N THR A 107 -3.63 -5.48 -10.91
CA THR A 107 -2.72 -6.24 -11.75
C THR A 107 -1.48 -6.60 -10.95
N ASP A 108 -1.10 -7.86 -10.93
CA ASP A 108 0.12 -8.29 -10.25
C ASP A 108 1.36 -7.95 -11.07
N VAL A 109 2.41 -7.53 -10.36
CA VAL A 109 3.76 -7.41 -10.93
C VAL A 109 4.21 -8.80 -11.35
N SER A 110 4.54 -8.94 -12.63
CA SER A 110 4.80 -10.25 -13.25
C SER A 110 6.14 -10.87 -12.88
N SER A 111 7.08 -10.06 -12.36
CA SER A 111 8.42 -10.50 -12.02
C SER A 111 8.49 -11.24 -10.69
N ASN A 112 8.99 -12.47 -10.71
CA ASN A 112 9.23 -13.26 -9.50
C ASN A 112 10.35 -12.70 -8.60
N THR A 113 11.17 -11.78 -9.09
CA THR A 113 12.29 -11.22 -8.32
C THR A 113 11.85 -10.34 -7.16
N VAL A 114 10.65 -9.76 -7.25
CA VAL A 114 10.07 -8.89 -6.22
C VAL A 114 8.91 -9.56 -5.45
N THR A 115 8.62 -10.82 -5.74
CA THR A 115 7.62 -11.59 -4.98
C THR A 115 8.02 -11.66 -3.51
N GLY A 116 7.07 -11.39 -2.63
CA GLY A 116 7.29 -11.34 -1.19
C GLY A 116 7.97 -10.05 -0.71
N ALA A 117 8.05 -9.01 -1.54
CA ALA A 117 8.47 -7.69 -1.07
C ALA A 117 7.53 -7.19 0.03
N SER A 118 8.09 -6.64 1.10
CA SER A 118 7.33 -6.06 2.22
C SER A 118 7.47 -4.54 2.30
N ILE A 119 8.34 -3.97 1.49
CA ILE A 119 8.67 -2.55 1.44
C ILE A 119 8.69 -2.11 -0.01
N VAL A 120 8.03 -1.01 -0.32
CA VAL A 120 7.99 -0.41 -1.64
C VAL A 120 8.03 1.11 -1.53
N THR A 121 8.74 1.77 -2.46
CA THR A 121 8.73 3.23 -2.59
C THR A 121 9.12 3.65 -3.99
N ALA A 122 8.55 4.76 -4.47
CA ALA A 122 8.93 5.38 -5.73
C ALA A 122 10.09 6.38 -5.52
N TYR A 123 11.14 6.28 -6.33
CA TYR A 123 12.25 7.22 -6.32
C TYR A 123 12.86 7.36 -7.72
N ARG A 124 12.99 8.60 -8.20
CA ARG A 124 13.60 8.91 -9.50
C ARG A 124 13.01 8.07 -10.65
N GLU A 125 11.69 8.03 -10.74
CA GLU A 125 10.92 7.32 -11.78
C GLU A 125 11.10 5.79 -11.79
N HIS A 126 11.79 5.25 -10.80
CA HIS A 126 11.89 3.81 -10.54
C HIS A 126 11.02 3.41 -9.36
N MET A 127 10.47 2.22 -9.42
CA MET A 127 9.86 1.59 -8.25
C MET A 127 10.91 0.71 -7.54
N PHE A 128 11.15 0.99 -6.27
CA PHE A 128 12.10 0.26 -5.42
C PHE A 128 11.37 -0.71 -4.51
N TYR A 129 11.86 -1.94 -4.47
CA TYR A 129 11.33 -3.04 -3.67
C TYR A 129 12.40 -3.57 -2.73
N ALA A 130 12.01 -3.85 -1.48
CA ALA A 130 12.90 -4.42 -0.47
C ALA A 130 12.15 -5.32 0.51
N GLY A 131 12.91 -5.95 1.42
CA GLY A 131 12.37 -6.84 2.43
C GLY A 131 11.79 -8.13 1.86
N MET A 132 12.36 -8.62 0.75
CA MET A 132 12.02 -9.92 0.18
C MET A 132 12.52 -11.06 1.08
N PRO A 133 11.82 -12.20 1.10
CA PRO A 133 12.34 -13.41 1.74
C PRO A 133 13.62 -13.88 1.04
N LEU A 134 14.49 -14.60 1.78
CA LEU A 134 15.69 -15.17 1.19
C LEU A 134 15.31 -16.28 0.21
N THR A 135 15.66 -16.08 -1.04
CA THR A 135 15.50 -17.03 -2.15
C THR A 135 16.79 -17.13 -2.96
N ALA A 136 16.79 -17.93 -4.03
CA ALA A 136 17.94 -17.99 -4.95
C ALA A 136 18.18 -16.66 -5.69
N ASN A 137 17.14 -15.82 -5.84
CA ASN A 137 17.17 -14.63 -6.70
C ASN A 137 16.99 -13.32 -5.93
N SER A 138 16.63 -13.37 -4.66
CA SER A 138 16.38 -12.17 -3.83
C SER A 138 16.57 -12.47 -2.36
N GLY A 139 16.71 -11.43 -1.55
CA GLY A 139 16.86 -11.56 -0.10
C GLY A 139 16.62 -10.25 0.65
N PRO A 140 16.63 -10.32 1.99
CA PRO A 140 16.30 -9.16 2.84
C PRO A 140 17.32 -8.04 2.77
N GLN A 141 18.51 -8.30 2.22
CA GLN A 141 19.62 -7.33 2.04
C GLN A 141 19.62 -6.69 0.65
N GLU A 142 18.66 -7.03 -0.18
CA GLU A 142 18.64 -6.60 -1.57
C GLU A 142 17.55 -5.53 -1.80
N LEU A 143 17.96 -4.47 -2.48
CA LEU A 143 17.11 -3.40 -2.97
C LEU A 143 16.99 -3.57 -4.48
N ILE A 144 15.84 -4.00 -4.96
CA ILE A 144 15.56 -4.21 -6.39
C ILE A 144 14.79 -3.01 -6.91
N PHE A 145 15.13 -2.53 -8.10
CA PHE A 145 14.39 -1.43 -8.72
C PHE A 145 14.02 -1.72 -10.17
N SER A 146 12.84 -1.24 -10.54
CA SER A 146 12.28 -1.38 -11.88
C SER A 146 13.01 -0.53 -12.90
N GLN A 147 12.67 -0.69 -14.17
CA GLN A 147 13.00 0.30 -15.21
C GLN A 147 12.40 1.66 -14.86
N PRO A 148 12.96 2.77 -15.37
CA PRO A 148 12.31 4.07 -15.22
C PRO A 148 10.96 4.08 -15.93
N PHE A 149 9.97 4.71 -15.30
CA PHE A 149 8.58 4.85 -15.77
C PHE A 149 7.77 3.55 -15.90
N ASP A 150 8.29 2.41 -15.41
CA ASP A 150 7.61 1.12 -15.51
C ASP A 150 7.84 0.29 -14.24
N GLU A 151 6.81 0.16 -13.42
CA GLU A 151 6.85 -0.53 -12.13
C GLU A 151 6.93 -2.06 -12.24
N ASP A 152 6.61 -2.64 -13.40
CA ASP A 152 6.58 -4.08 -13.66
C ASP A 152 7.72 -4.58 -14.56
N ALA A 153 8.63 -3.73 -14.99
CA ALA A 153 9.70 -4.11 -15.91
C ALA A 153 11.08 -4.13 -15.22
N PHE A 154 11.79 -5.25 -15.34
CA PHE A 154 13.06 -5.54 -14.63
C PHE A 154 14.21 -5.94 -15.56
N SER A 155 14.23 -5.43 -16.79
CA SER A 155 15.37 -5.67 -17.70
C SER A 155 16.55 -4.76 -17.37
N SER A 156 17.69 -5.33 -17.07
CA SER A 156 18.93 -4.58 -16.76
C SER A 156 19.41 -3.73 -17.93
N GLY A 157 19.16 -4.18 -19.17
CA GLY A 157 19.47 -3.42 -20.37
C GLY A 157 18.65 -2.14 -20.56
N SER A 158 17.56 -1.98 -19.79
CA SER A 158 16.65 -0.83 -19.86
C SER A 158 16.63 -0.02 -18.56
N GLY A 159 17.62 -0.19 -17.68
CA GLY A 159 17.79 0.64 -16.50
C GLY A 159 17.26 0.05 -15.19
N ALA A 160 16.71 -1.16 -15.20
CA ALA A 160 16.41 -1.89 -13.97
C ALA A 160 17.67 -2.50 -13.37
N GLY A 161 17.66 -2.79 -12.08
CA GLY A 161 18.78 -3.42 -11.41
C GLY A 161 18.53 -3.77 -9.95
N SER A 162 19.60 -4.18 -9.29
CA SER A 162 19.58 -4.41 -7.84
C SER A 162 20.83 -3.84 -7.17
N ILE A 163 20.69 -3.48 -5.92
CA ILE A 163 21.75 -3.01 -5.04
C ILE A 163 21.73 -3.89 -3.81
N LYS A 164 22.84 -4.53 -3.49
CA LYS A 164 22.97 -5.31 -2.27
C LYS A 164 23.67 -4.47 -1.19
N VAL A 165 23.05 -4.38 -0.04
CA VAL A 165 23.63 -3.83 1.18
C VAL A 165 24.06 -4.97 2.11
N ASP A 166 24.87 -4.67 3.12
CA ASP A 166 25.43 -5.69 4.02
C ASP A 166 24.62 -5.90 5.30
N ASP A 167 23.32 -5.47 5.30
CA ASP A 167 22.41 -5.63 6.44
C ASP A 167 20.97 -5.71 5.95
N ASN A 168 20.07 -6.29 6.76
CA ASN A 168 18.66 -6.48 6.41
C ASN A 168 17.92 -5.15 6.32
N ILE A 169 17.27 -4.91 5.20
CA ILE A 169 16.49 -3.68 4.97
C ILE A 169 15.15 -3.80 5.69
N VAL A 170 14.84 -2.81 6.54
CA VAL A 170 13.59 -2.73 7.30
C VAL A 170 12.70 -1.56 6.91
N GLY A 171 13.23 -0.60 6.15
CA GLY A 171 12.44 0.54 5.69
C GLY A 171 13.15 1.35 4.61
N LEU A 172 12.35 2.01 3.79
CA LEU A 172 12.79 2.95 2.76
C LEU A 172 12.08 4.28 2.97
N LYS A 173 12.77 5.39 2.77
CA LYS A 173 12.16 6.72 2.82
C LYS A 173 12.87 7.69 1.89
N VAL A 174 12.13 8.27 0.98
CA VAL A 174 12.63 9.40 0.17
C VAL A 174 12.61 10.66 1.03
N PHE A 175 13.75 11.34 1.10
CA PHE A 175 13.88 12.58 1.85
C PHE A 175 14.98 13.45 1.22
N ARG A 176 14.69 14.73 0.99
CA ARG A 176 15.62 15.71 0.37
C ARG A 176 16.34 15.16 -0.86
N GLU A 177 15.56 14.65 -1.83
CA GLU A 177 16.04 14.12 -3.11
C GLU A 177 16.97 12.89 -3.03
N SER A 178 17.01 12.22 -1.90
CA SER A 178 17.77 10.98 -1.69
C SER A 178 16.86 9.90 -1.14
N LEU A 179 17.17 8.64 -1.46
CA LEU A 179 16.49 7.49 -0.86
C LEU A 179 17.31 7.01 0.35
N PHE A 180 16.74 7.09 1.54
CA PHE A 180 17.32 6.52 2.74
C PHE A 180 16.90 5.07 2.90
N ILE A 181 17.89 4.21 3.09
CA ILE A 181 17.75 2.76 3.26
C ILE A 181 18.03 2.47 4.73
N PHE A 182 16.98 2.15 5.48
CA PHE A 182 17.08 1.82 6.88
C PHE A 182 17.21 0.30 7.00
N CYS A 183 18.29 -0.13 7.64
CA CYS A 183 18.56 -1.52 7.96
C CYS A 183 18.46 -1.76 9.47
N GLU A 184 18.58 -3.02 9.90
CA GLU A 184 18.50 -3.40 11.33
C GLU A 184 19.59 -2.73 12.18
N ASN A 185 20.82 -2.63 11.66
CA ASN A 185 21.97 -2.11 12.42
C ASN A 185 22.64 -0.89 11.78
N ARG A 186 22.22 -0.44 10.60
CA ARG A 186 22.84 0.70 9.90
C ARG A 186 21.85 1.42 8.98
N ILE A 187 22.25 2.58 8.54
CA ILE A 187 21.47 3.40 7.61
C ILE A 187 22.36 3.78 6.43
N PHE A 188 21.83 3.61 5.22
CA PHE A 188 22.46 4.08 4.00
C PHE A 188 21.64 5.17 3.34
N LYS A 189 22.30 5.89 2.45
CA LYS A 189 21.70 6.89 1.58
C LYS A 189 22.05 6.57 0.15
N LEU A 190 21.05 6.42 -0.70
CA LEU A 190 21.17 6.29 -2.15
C LEU A 190 20.97 7.66 -2.78
N THR A 191 21.87 8.06 -3.64
CA THR A 191 21.84 9.25 -4.49
C THR A 191 21.95 8.85 -5.94
N GLY A 192 21.70 9.76 -6.86
CA GLY A 192 21.68 9.50 -8.29
C GLY A 192 20.27 9.51 -8.86
N SER A 193 20.17 9.35 -10.16
CA SER A 193 18.92 9.42 -10.92
C SER A 193 18.64 8.22 -11.82
N SER A 194 19.64 7.34 -11.99
CA SER A 194 19.55 6.19 -12.89
C SER A 194 20.54 5.08 -12.48
N LEU A 195 20.40 3.90 -13.04
CA LEU A 195 21.29 2.76 -12.81
C LEU A 195 22.78 3.13 -12.97
N SER A 196 23.11 4.05 -13.88
CA SER A 196 24.51 4.41 -14.18
C SER A 196 25.16 5.31 -13.14
N ASP A 197 24.38 6.03 -12.34
CA ASP A 197 24.86 7.01 -11.36
C ASP A 197 24.36 6.76 -9.93
N PHE A 198 23.59 5.71 -9.70
CA PHE A 198 23.19 5.32 -8.36
C PHE A 198 24.41 5.01 -7.48
N ALA A 199 24.54 5.75 -6.38
CA ALA A 199 25.61 5.60 -5.42
C ALA A 199 25.06 5.46 -3.99
N VAL A 200 25.45 4.37 -3.33
CA VAL A 200 25.08 4.10 -1.94
C VAL A 200 26.20 4.54 -1.01
N GLN A 201 25.88 5.32 -0.01
CA GLN A 201 26.81 5.82 1.00
C GLN A 201 26.29 5.47 2.40
N PRO A 202 27.14 5.01 3.33
CA PRO A 202 26.73 4.81 4.72
C PRO A 202 26.46 6.15 5.39
N VAL A 203 25.38 6.21 6.14
CA VAL A 203 25.03 7.34 7.03
C VAL A 203 25.38 7.00 8.47
N THR A 204 25.08 5.77 8.89
CA THR A 204 25.47 5.20 10.17
C THR A 204 26.04 3.80 9.95
N ARG A 205 26.89 3.31 10.88
CA ARG A 205 27.49 1.98 10.78
C ARG A 205 27.03 1.01 11.85
N ASP A 206 26.58 1.52 13.00
CA ASP A 206 26.26 0.72 14.18
C ASP A 206 24.89 1.05 14.79
N ILE A 207 24.10 1.87 14.11
CA ILE A 207 22.78 2.28 14.56
C ILE A 207 21.82 2.20 13.37
N GLY A 208 20.86 1.30 13.47
CA GLY A 208 19.81 1.09 12.51
C GLY A 208 18.43 1.32 13.09
N CYS A 209 17.40 0.84 12.38
CA CYS A 209 16.00 1.04 12.69
C CYS A 209 15.35 -0.30 13.07
N ILE A 210 14.66 -0.35 14.20
CA ILE A 210 13.95 -1.56 14.67
C ILE A 210 12.73 -1.87 13.80
N ASN A 211 12.03 -0.83 13.31
CA ASN A 211 10.80 -1.00 12.56
C ASN A 211 10.62 0.14 11.53
N GLY A 212 10.65 -0.18 10.26
CA GLY A 212 10.51 0.80 9.17
C GLY A 212 9.20 1.61 9.21
N LYS A 213 8.13 1.11 9.83
CA LYS A 213 6.87 1.87 9.99
C LYS A 213 6.98 3.05 10.98
N THR A 214 8.07 3.12 11.73
CA THR A 214 8.36 4.26 12.65
C THR A 214 9.07 5.41 11.98
N ILE A 215 9.51 5.25 10.72
CA ILE A 215 10.24 6.26 9.98
C ILE A 215 9.27 7.37 9.57
N GLN A 216 9.48 8.57 10.10
CA GLN A 216 8.64 9.73 9.85
C GLN A 216 9.50 10.96 9.54
N GLU A 217 9.00 11.82 8.67
CA GLU A 217 9.57 13.14 8.47
C GLU A 217 9.06 14.09 9.56
N PHE A 218 9.98 14.70 10.29
CA PHE A 218 9.65 15.62 11.35
C PHE A 218 10.69 16.73 11.47
N ALA A 219 10.23 17.98 11.52
CA ALA A 219 11.07 19.18 11.71
C ALA A 219 12.28 19.26 10.76
N GLY A 220 12.12 18.78 9.50
CA GLY A 220 13.17 18.83 8.49
C GLY A 220 14.25 17.76 8.65
N ASP A 221 14.00 16.72 9.41
CA ASP A 221 14.84 15.53 9.55
C ASP A 221 14.00 14.25 9.46
N LEU A 222 14.63 13.08 9.40
CA LEU A 222 13.96 11.78 9.51
C LEU A 222 14.08 11.26 10.95
N LEU A 223 12.92 11.00 11.55
CA LEU A 223 12.77 10.39 12.86
C LEU A 223 12.54 8.89 12.71
N PHE A 224 13.16 8.07 13.54
CA PHE A 224 13.01 6.62 13.54
C PHE A 224 13.23 6.02 14.93
N LEU A 225 12.75 4.81 15.14
CA LEU A 225 12.98 4.05 16.37
C LEU A 225 14.27 3.22 16.22
N GLY A 226 15.30 3.62 16.93
CA GLY A 226 16.54 2.86 17.08
C GLY A 226 16.51 1.90 18.26
N PRO A 227 17.57 1.11 18.48
CA PRO A 227 17.63 0.09 19.55
C PRO A 227 17.48 0.68 20.96
N ASP A 228 17.88 1.92 21.16
CA ASP A 228 17.90 2.62 22.43
C ASP A 228 16.86 3.75 22.54
N GLY A 229 15.94 3.82 21.56
CA GLY A 229 14.84 4.78 21.59
C GLY A 229 14.69 5.59 20.31
N LEU A 230 13.96 6.69 20.42
CA LEU A 230 13.66 7.57 19.30
C LEU A 230 14.89 8.40 18.89
N ARG A 231 15.24 8.38 17.61
CA ARG A 231 16.40 9.05 17.05
C ARG A 231 16.08 9.84 15.80
N THR A 232 16.95 10.77 15.46
CA THR A 232 16.94 11.45 14.16
C THR A 232 18.16 11.04 13.35
N VAL A 233 18.01 11.03 12.03
CA VAL A 233 19.12 10.66 11.13
C VAL A 233 20.30 11.59 11.28
N SER A 234 20.06 12.92 11.29
CA SER A 234 21.15 13.90 11.44
C SER A 234 21.85 13.83 12.81
N GLY A 235 21.10 13.57 13.87
CA GLY A 235 21.64 13.39 15.21
C GLY A 235 22.48 12.13 15.32
N THR A 236 22.05 11.04 14.69
CA THR A 236 22.74 9.76 14.70
C THR A 236 24.01 9.79 13.84
N ALA A 237 23.98 10.41 12.67
CA ALA A 237 25.12 10.54 11.77
C ALA A 237 26.31 11.35 12.36
N ARG A 238 26.08 12.10 13.44
CA ARG A 238 27.13 12.85 14.15
C ARG A 238 27.87 12.04 15.21
N ILE A 239 27.37 10.89 15.57
CA ILE A 239 27.86 10.07 16.69
C ILE A 239 28.64 8.83 16.15
N GLY A 240 28.41 8.45 14.87
CA GLY A 240 29.01 7.28 14.22
C GLY A 240 30.21 7.57 13.34
#